data_6e99a01fba6e3ac88d0bc28e202ac3b0
#
_entry.id   6e99a01fba6e3ac88d0bc28e202ac3b0
#
_cell.length_a   1.000
_cell.length_b   1.000
_cell.length_c   1.000
_cell.angle_alpha   90.00
_cell.angle_beta   90.00
_cell.angle_gamma   90.00
#
_symmetry.space_group_name_H-M   'P 1'
#
loop_
_entity.id
_entity.type
_entity.pdbx_description
1 polymer ?
#
loop_
_entity_poly.entity_id
_entity_poly.type
_entity_poly.pdbx_seq_one_letter_code
_entity_poly.pdbx_strand_id
1 'polypeptide(L)'
;MYKTILLVLISFVGFSQKFSKNEVEKWKEQAQNVTITRDNWGIPHIEGVTDADAVFGLMYAQCEDDFKRIELNYLEKLGRLSEIYGESKLYDDLQIRILIKESDAKADYKNAQPWMKKLLDSFAAGMNYYLYTHPETTPKLLTRFEPWYPLLWTDGSIGAISTSDLSVGDLKAFYAGESKVGAVKKLNEDYEQTGSNGFAIAPKLSKSGYAMLYINPHTTFYFRPEVHVKSGEGLNAYGAVTWGQFFIYQGFNPYCGWMHTSSNADVADTYLEKVTTRKNKLYYQYENTFKPIKTEEIQIKYLENDKLKVKNFKEYTTHHGPIMAIKGDNWISLKSYNRAAKSLEQSWIRTKAKGMHDYMAAMDLKANTSNNTVFADNKGNIAYWHGNYMPIRDFKLNWSKPVDGSTKETEYKGLHEVSETVHVYNPENRSNYSFNRYFFRCSQRHI
;
A
#
# COMPACT_ATOMS: atom_id res chain seq x y z
N MET A 1 -73.74 15.03 10.32
CA MET A 1 -72.62 14.00 10.12
C MET A 1 -71.58 14.56 9.24
N TYR A 2 -70.56 15.13 9.83
CA TYR A 2 -69.36 15.61 9.07
C TYR A 2 -68.33 14.49 9.00
N LYS A 3 -67.98 14.01 7.77
CA LYS A 3 -66.91 13.06 7.56
C LYS A 3 -65.60 13.84 7.44
N THR A 4 -64.73 13.74 8.44
CA THR A 4 -63.36 14.24 8.40
C THR A 4 -62.52 13.27 7.58
N ILE A 5 -62.04 13.71 6.41
CA ILE A 5 -61.06 12.96 5.62
C ILE A 5 -59.66 13.33 6.13
N LEU A 6 -59.02 12.36 6.80
CA LEU A 6 -57.62 12.47 7.23
C LEU A 6 -56.74 12.22 6.03
N LEU A 7 -56.12 13.28 5.46
CA LEU A 7 -55.10 13.17 4.42
C LEU A 7 -53.78 12.79 5.08
N VAL A 8 -53.38 11.52 4.97
CA VAL A 8 -52.04 11.06 5.36
C VAL A 8 -51.09 11.47 4.25
N LEU A 9 -50.32 12.53 4.46
CA LEU A 9 -49.17 12.90 3.66
C LEU A 9 -48.04 11.89 3.92
N ILE A 10 -47.92 10.87 3.06
CA ILE A 10 -46.74 10.01 3.01
C ILE A 10 -45.66 10.86 2.36
N SER A 11 -44.79 11.43 3.17
CA SER A 11 -43.55 12.03 2.68
C SER A 11 -42.66 10.91 2.10
N PHE A 12 -42.69 10.78 0.79
CA PHE A 12 -41.61 10.07 0.07
C PHE A 12 -40.32 10.83 0.34
N VAL A 13 -39.54 10.38 1.31
CA VAL A 13 -38.11 10.73 1.38
C VAL A 13 -37.50 10.15 0.13
N GLY A 14 -37.33 10.99 -0.89
CA GLY A 14 -36.62 10.64 -2.09
C GLY A 14 -35.19 10.27 -1.69
N PHE A 15 -34.88 8.98 -1.63
CA PHE A 15 -33.51 8.51 -1.61
C PHE A 15 -32.88 9.04 -2.91
N SER A 16 -32.09 10.08 -2.80
CA SER A 16 -31.20 10.49 -3.88
C SER A 16 -30.39 9.25 -4.27
N GLN A 17 -30.58 8.78 -5.49
CA GLN A 17 -29.95 7.56 -5.98
C GLN A 17 -28.43 7.82 -5.98
N LYS A 18 -27.67 7.19 -5.08
CA LYS A 18 -26.21 7.36 -4.90
C LYS A 18 -25.42 7.12 -6.20
N PHE A 19 -25.99 6.35 -7.11
CA PHE A 19 -25.42 5.95 -8.39
C PHE A 19 -26.37 6.25 -9.53
N SER A 20 -25.84 6.68 -10.67
CA SER A 20 -26.63 6.94 -11.86
C SER A 20 -27.17 5.65 -12.47
N LYS A 21 -28.32 5.71 -13.16
CA LYS A 21 -28.88 4.56 -13.88
C LYS A 21 -27.88 3.95 -14.87
N ASN A 22 -27.13 4.79 -15.57
CA ASN A 22 -26.15 4.34 -16.56
C ASN A 22 -24.98 3.56 -15.90
N GLU A 23 -24.50 3.98 -14.73
CA GLU A 23 -23.49 3.24 -13.99
C GLU A 23 -24.02 1.87 -13.56
N VAL A 24 -25.20 1.85 -12.98
CA VAL A 24 -25.83 0.60 -12.51
C VAL A 24 -26.05 -0.39 -13.66
N GLU A 25 -26.53 0.06 -14.81
CA GLU A 25 -26.70 -0.82 -15.98
C GLU A 25 -25.37 -1.41 -16.47
N LYS A 26 -24.31 -0.61 -16.55
CA LYS A 26 -22.96 -1.09 -16.89
C LYS A 26 -22.45 -2.13 -15.88
N TRP A 27 -22.68 -1.91 -14.58
CA TRP A 27 -22.28 -2.90 -13.55
C TRP A 27 -23.08 -4.19 -13.65
N LYS A 28 -24.39 -4.12 -13.96
CA LYS A 28 -25.22 -5.31 -14.21
C LYS A 28 -24.74 -6.09 -15.44
N GLU A 29 -24.38 -5.39 -16.52
CA GLU A 29 -23.79 -6.03 -17.71
C GLU A 29 -22.45 -6.69 -17.36
N GLN A 30 -21.57 -6.02 -16.62
CA GLN A 30 -20.30 -6.59 -16.20
C GLN A 30 -20.50 -7.78 -15.26
N ALA A 31 -21.46 -7.73 -14.35
CA ALA A 31 -21.77 -8.84 -13.44
C ALA A 31 -22.21 -10.13 -14.15
N GLN A 32 -22.79 -10.04 -15.36
CA GLN A 32 -23.14 -11.20 -16.18
C GLN A 32 -21.91 -11.96 -16.69
N ASN A 33 -20.75 -11.34 -16.72
CA ASN A 33 -19.47 -11.92 -17.13
C ASN A 33 -18.71 -12.55 -15.96
N VAL A 34 -19.31 -12.61 -14.77
CA VAL A 34 -18.64 -13.04 -13.54
C VAL A 34 -19.41 -14.18 -12.88
N THR A 35 -18.69 -15.21 -12.47
CA THR A 35 -19.22 -16.26 -11.59
C THR A 35 -18.42 -16.27 -10.30
N ILE A 36 -19.11 -16.25 -9.16
CA ILE A 36 -18.51 -16.40 -7.83
C ILE A 36 -19.09 -17.67 -7.20
N THR A 37 -18.22 -18.65 -6.92
CA THR A 37 -18.57 -19.88 -6.22
C THR A 37 -17.79 -19.93 -4.91
N ARG A 38 -18.47 -20.25 -3.82
CA ARG A 38 -17.78 -20.45 -2.52
C ARG A 38 -17.63 -21.93 -2.23
N ASP A 39 -16.44 -22.32 -1.81
CA ASP A 39 -16.17 -23.70 -1.39
C ASP A 39 -16.69 -23.97 0.04
N ASN A 40 -16.44 -25.19 0.55
CA ASN A 40 -16.87 -25.60 1.89
C ASN A 40 -16.22 -24.79 3.03
N TRP A 41 -15.18 -24.03 2.76
CA TRP A 41 -14.47 -23.16 3.70
C TRP A 41 -14.92 -21.69 3.57
N GLY A 42 -15.82 -21.42 2.61
CA GLY A 42 -16.29 -20.08 2.29
C GLY A 42 -15.34 -19.27 1.39
N ILE A 43 -14.24 -19.90 0.91
CA ILE A 43 -13.27 -19.22 0.04
C ILE A 43 -13.94 -18.93 -1.31
N PRO A 44 -13.93 -17.67 -1.80
CA PRO A 44 -14.53 -17.33 -3.06
C PRO A 44 -13.62 -17.73 -4.24
N HIS A 45 -14.19 -18.47 -5.19
CA HIS A 45 -13.64 -18.78 -6.50
C HIS A 45 -14.31 -17.86 -7.52
N ILE A 46 -13.56 -16.93 -8.06
CA ILE A 46 -14.05 -15.92 -8.98
C ILE A 46 -13.60 -16.25 -10.40
N GLU A 47 -14.53 -16.34 -11.34
CA GLU A 47 -14.25 -16.51 -12.76
C GLU A 47 -14.82 -15.32 -13.53
N GLY A 48 -13.97 -14.59 -14.26
CA GLY A 48 -14.36 -13.49 -15.14
C GLY A 48 -14.06 -13.81 -16.60
N VAL A 49 -14.83 -13.25 -17.54
CA VAL A 49 -14.53 -13.36 -18.97
C VAL A 49 -13.20 -12.66 -19.29
N THR A 50 -12.99 -11.47 -18.71
CA THR A 50 -11.75 -10.69 -18.82
C THR A 50 -11.08 -10.54 -17.45
N ASP A 51 -9.84 -10.05 -17.43
CA ASP A 51 -9.15 -9.66 -16.19
C ASP A 51 -9.96 -8.61 -15.43
N ALA A 52 -10.54 -7.66 -16.14
CA ALA A 52 -11.38 -6.61 -15.57
C ALA A 52 -12.64 -7.18 -14.90
N ASP A 53 -13.30 -8.17 -15.52
CA ASP A 53 -14.46 -8.83 -14.93
C ASP A 53 -14.06 -9.65 -13.69
N ALA A 54 -12.92 -10.32 -13.74
CA ALA A 54 -12.38 -11.05 -12.58
C ALA A 54 -12.08 -10.10 -11.41
N VAL A 55 -11.52 -8.91 -11.67
CA VAL A 55 -11.30 -7.87 -10.65
C VAL A 55 -12.63 -7.34 -10.09
N PHE A 56 -13.62 -7.09 -10.94
CA PHE A 56 -14.97 -6.70 -10.50
C PHE A 56 -15.54 -7.72 -9.50
N GLY A 57 -15.53 -9.01 -9.87
CA GLY A 57 -16.03 -10.07 -8.99
C GLY A 57 -15.22 -10.25 -7.72
N LEU A 58 -13.89 -10.11 -7.79
CA LEU A 58 -13.01 -10.18 -6.63
C LEU A 58 -13.32 -9.07 -5.61
N MET A 59 -13.55 -7.85 -6.08
CA MET A 59 -13.86 -6.74 -5.19
C MET A 59 -15.27 -6.86 -4.59
N TYR A 60 -16.22 -7.37 -5.37
CA TYR A 60 -17.57 -7.67 -4.88
C TYR A 60 -17.54 -8.73 -3.77
N ALA A 61 -16.84 -9.86 -4.01
CA ALA A 61 -16.72 -10.94 -3.03
C ALA A 61 -16.03 -10.51 -1.74
N GLN A 62 -14.97 -9.69 -1.83
CA GLN A 62 -14.33 -9.13 -0.64
C GLN A 62 -15.28 -8.22 0.17
N CYS A 63 -16.15 -7.46 -0.50
CA CYS A 63 -17.14 -6.63 0.17
C CYS A 63 -18.21 -7.48 0.87
N GLU A 64 -18.62 -8.62 0.30
CA GLU A 64 -19.50 -9.58 0.97
C GLU A 64 -18.88 -10.12 2.26
N ASP A 65 -17.56 -10.37 2.25
CA ASP A 65 -16.86 -10.96 3.38
C ASP A 65 -16.60 -9.94 4.50
N ASP A 66 -16.04 -8.76 4.19
CA ASP A 66 -15.76 -7.73 5.21
C ASP A 66 -15.66 -6.31 4.62
N PHE A 67 -16.80 -5.77 4.20
CA PHE A 67 -16.87 -4.39 3.70
C PHE A 67 -16.32 -3.36 4.70
N LYS A 68 -16.59 -3.55 5.99
CA LYS A 68 -16.17 -2.59 7.04
C LYS A 68 -14.65 -2.47 7.12
N ARG A 69 -13.94 -3.58 6.93
CA ARG A 69 -12.46 -3.59 6.92
C ARG A 69 -11.90 -2.92 5.68
N ILE A 70 -12.50 -3.18 4.52
CA ILE A 70 -12.11 -2.52 3.26
C ILE A 70 -12.30 -1.00 3.40
N GLU A 71 -13.46 -0.56 3.88
CA GLU A 71 -13.74 0.84 4.10
C GLU A 71 -12.71 1.48 5.04
N LEU A 72 -12.40 0.82 6.18
CA LEU A 72 -11.44 1.32 7.15
C LEU A 72 -10.03 1.44 6.56
N ASN A 73 -9.59 0.45 5.78
CA ASN A 73 -8.31 0.50 5.09
C ASN A 73 -8.22 1.71 4.14
N TYR A 74 -9.29 1.98 3.38
CA TYR A 74 -9.31 3.15 2.49
C TYR A 74 -9.43 4.48 3.24
N LEU A 75 -10.16 4.53 4.35
CA LEU A 75 -10.18 5.72 5.20
C LEU A 75 -8.80 6.06 5.78
N GLU A 76 -8.02 5.04 6.16
CA GLU A 76 -6.62 5.22 6.53
C GLU A 76 -5.79 5.79 5.38
N LYS A 77 -5.85 5.18 4.18
CA LYS A 77 -5.05 5.62 3.02
C LYS A 77 -5.46 6.99 2.47
N LEU A 78 -6.70 7.39 2.72
CA LEU A 78 -7.22 8.73 2.41
C LEU A 78 -6.87 9.78 3.49
N GLY A 79 -6.31 9.37 4.64
CA GLY A 79 -6.07 10.25 5.78
C GLY A 79 -7.38 10.85 6.30
N ARG A 80 -8.38 9.98 6.61
CA ARG A 80 -9.73 10.34 7.04
C ARG A 80 -10.20 9.60 8.29
N LEU A 81 -9.29 8.96 9.02
CA LEU A 81 -9.63 8.24 10.24
C LEU A 81 -10.13 9.19 11.33
N SER A 82 -9.64 10.41 11.39
CA SER A 82 -10.06 11.42 12.37
C SER A 82 -11.51 11.90 12.17
N GLU A 83 -12.09 11.72 11.00
CA GLU A 83 -13.52 11.98 10.77
C GLU A 83 -14.42 10.99 11.55
N ILE A 84 -13.87 9.84 11.98
CA ILE A 84 -14.58 8.79 12.72
C ILE A 84 -14.11 8.70 14.17
N TYR A 85 -12.77 8.70 14.36
CA TYR A 85 -12.15 8.44 15.67
C TYR A 85 -11.73 9.71 16.42
N GLY A 86 -12.01 10.88 15.84
CA GLY A 86 -11.76 12.18 16.47
C GLY A 86 -10.28 12.60 16.44
N GLU A 87 -9.96 13.56 17.31
CA GLU A 87 -8.65 14.23 17.36
C GLU A 87 -7.47 13.27 17.56
N SER A 88 -7.69 12.11 18.19
CA SER A 88 -6.65 11.12 18.43
C SER A 88 -5.98 10.61 17.15
N LYS A 89 -6.69 10.66 16.00
CA LYS A 89 -6.21 10.24 14.68
C LYS A 89 -5.79 11.39 13.76
N LEU A 90 -5.83 12.63 14.25
CA LEU A 90 -5.56 13.82 13.44
C LEU A 90 -4.16 13.84 12.85
N TYR A 91 -3.14 13.43 13.61
CA TYR A 91 -1.75 13.45 13.15
C TYR A 91 -1.37 12.18 12.37
N ASP A 92 -2.07 11.06 12.59
CA ASP A 92 -2.01 9.89 11.71
C ASP A 92 -2.48 10.28 10.29
N ASP A 93 -3.62 10.95 10.20
CA ASP A 93 -4.17 11.44 8.93
C ASP A 93 -3.25 12.49 8.28
N LEU A 94 -2.68 13.40 9.07
CA LEU A 94 -1.72 14.38 8.58
C LEU A 94 -0.50 13.69 7.97
N GLN A 95 0.06 12.67 8.62
CA GLN A 95 1.21 11.92 8.12
C GLN A 95 0.89 11.29 6.76
N ILE A 96 -0.26 10.62 6.64
CA ILE A 96 -0.70 10.03 5.38
C ILE A 96 -0.86 11.09 4.29
N ARG A 97 -1.53 12.20 4.58
CA ARG A 97 -1.80 13.28 3.60
C ARG A 97 -0.53 13.99 3.12
N ILE A 98 0.49 14.06 3.95
CA ILE A 98 1.81 14.59 3.59
C ILE A 98 2.58 13.60 2.69
N LEU A 99 2.52 12.30 3.00
CA LEU A 99 3.29 11.28 2.29
C LEU A 99 2.63 10.80 0.99
N ILE A 100 1.30 10.79 0.94
CA ILE A 100 0.51 10.21 -0.14
C ILE A 100 -0.52 11.25 -0.61
N LYS A 101 -0.19 11.97 -1.67
CA LYS A 101 -1.06 13.01 -2.18
C LYS A 101 -2.15 12.42 -3.09
N GLU A 102 -3.38 12.76 -2.77
CA GLU A 102 -4.56 12.40 -3.59
C GLU A 102 -4.43 12.91 -5.04
N SER A 103 -3.86 14.11 -5.23
CA SER A 103 -3.58 14.70 -6.54
C SER A 103 -2.71 13.80 -7.41
N ASP A 104 -1.69 13.17 -6.80
CA ASP A 104 -0.76 12.30 -7.52
C ASP A 104 -1.45 10.98 -7.91
N ALA A 105 -2.25 10.39 -7.02
CA ALA A 105 -3.00 9.18 -7.32
C ALA A 105 -4.02 9.41 -8.46
N LYS A 106 -4.68 10.58 -8.48
CA LYS A 106 -5.56 10.98 -9.59
C LYS A 106 -4.79 11.20 -10.90
N ALA A 107 -3.61 11.79 -10.83
CA ALA A 107 -2.75 11.98 -12.01
C ALA A 107 -2.27 10.62 -12.55
N ASP A 108 -1.86 9.69 -11.68
CA ASP A 108 -1.46 8.35 -12.07
C ASP A 108 -2.61 7.57 -12.71
N TYR A 109 -3.82 7.64 -12.16
CA TYR A 109 -5.00 7.05 -12.79
C TYR A 109 -5.27 7.63 -14.17
N LYS A 110 -5.17 8.95 -14.32
CA LYS A 110 -5.38 9.63 -15.61
C LYS A 110 -4.37 9.14 -16.66
N ASN A 111 -3.12 8.92 -16.25
CA ASN A 111 -1.99 8.54 -17.10
C ASN A 111 -1.75 7.03 -17.15
N ALA A 112 -2.58 6.23 -16.48
CA ALA A 112 -2.44 4.78 -16.44
C ALA A 112 -2.56 4.17 -17.84
N GLN A 113 -1.81 3.08 -18.08
CA GLN A 113 -1.93 2.30 -19.29
C GLN A 113 -3.38 1.77 -19.45
N PRO A 114 -3.90 1.63 -20.68
CA PRO A 114 -5.31 1.25 -20.91
C PRO A 114 -5.73 -0.03 -20.17
N TRP A 115 -4.87 -1.04 -20.10
CA TRP A 115 -5.15 -2.28 -19.37
C TRP A 115 -5.29 -2.05 -17.87
N MET A 116 -4.37 -1.28 -17.26
CA MET A 116 -4.42 -0.94 -15.83
C MET A 116 -5.66 -0.12 -15.50
N LYS A 117 -6.01 0.83 -16.37
CA LYS A 117 -7.20 1.66 -16.18
C LYS A 117 -8.48 0.83 -16.15
N LYS A 118 -8.60 -0.21 -17.02
CA LYS A 118 -9.73 -1.15 -16.98
C LYS A 118 -9.83 -1.88 -15.65
N LEU A 119 -8.70 -2.31 -15.08
CA LEU A 119 -8.68 -2.98 -13.78
C LEU A 119 -9.10 -2.02 -12.65
N LEU A 120 -8.59 -0.78 -12.66
CA LEU A 120 -8.93 0.24 -11.69
C LEU A 120 -10.42 0.65 -11.76
N ASP A 121 -10.96 0.76 -12.97
CA ASP A 121 -12.39 1.02 -13.17
C ASP A 121 -13.25 -0.13 -12.62
N SER A 122 -12.85 -1.38 -12.89
CA SER A 122 -13.56 -2.57 -12.40
C SER A 122 -13.42 -2.78 -10.89
N PHE A 123 -12.29 -2.40 -10.30
CA PHE A 123 -12.12 -2.34 -8.86
C PHE A 123 -13.21 -1.46 -8.21
N ALA A 124 -13.36 -0.22 -8.69
CA ALA A 124 -14.37 0.70 -8.17
C ALA A 124 -15.80 0.20 -8.47
N ALA A 125 -16.03 -0.33 -9.66
CA ALA A 125 -17.31 -0.85 -10.09
C ALA A 125 -17.80 -2.01 -9.21
N GLY A 126 -16.92 -2.98 -8.89
CA GLY A 126 -17.28 -4.14 -8.04
C GLY A 126 -17.72 -3.73 -6.63
N MET A 127 -16.99 -2.81 -5.99
CA MET A 127 -17.35 -2.32 -4.66
C MET A 127 -18.62 -1.43 -4.68
N ASN A 128 -18.75 -0.57 -5.67
CA ASN A 128 -19.93 0.27 -5.81
C ASN A 128 -21.18 -0.55 -6.16
N TYR A 129 -21.01 -1.61 -6.95
CA TYR A 129 -22.11 -2.55 -7.24
C TYR A 129 -22.54 -3.32 -6.00
N TYR A 130 -21.60 -3.73 -5.15
CA TYR A 130 -21.93 -4.30 -3.84
C TYR A 130 -22.79 -3.33 -3.01
N LEU A 131 -22.37 -2.07 -2.89
CA LEU A 131 -23.16 -1.05 -2.16
C LEU A 131 -24.55 -0.79 -2.78
N TYR A 132 -24.67 -0.97 -4.09
CA TYR A 132 -25.95 -0.85 -4.76
C TYR A 132 -26.87 -2.05 -4.48
N THR A 133 -26.33 -3.27 -4.47
CA THR A 133 -27.11 -4.51 -4.27
C THR A 133 -27.35 -4.83 -2.79
N HIS A 134 -26.62 -4.19 -1.87
CA HIS A 134 -26.72 -4.37 -0.42
C HIS A 134 -27.06 -3.04 0.29
N PRO A 135 -28.29 -2.53 0.10
CA PRO A 135 -28.70 -1.24 0.67
C PRO A 135 -28.73 -1.24 2.21
N GLU A 136 -28.75 -2.40 2.85
CA GLU A 136 -28.62 -2.59 4.30
C GLU A 136 -27.21 -2.30 4.81
N THR A 137 -26.20 -2.36 3.95
CA THR A 137 -24.83 -2.02 4.31
C THR A 137 -24.72 -0.53 4.60
N THR A 138 -24.31 -0.20 5.82
CA THR A 138 -24.14 1.19 6.26
C THR A 138 -22.66 1.55 6.31
N PRO A 139 -22.13 2.24 5.30
CA PRO A 139 -20.77 2.77 5.33
C PRO A 139 -20.59 3.80 6.45
N LYS A 140 -19.41 3.87 7.05
CA LYS A 140 -19.08 4.95 8.01
C LYS A 140 -18.93 6.30 7.31
N LEU A 141 -18.24 6.32 6.16
CA LEU A 141 -18.02 7.54 5.36
C LEU A 141 -18.00 7.28 3.85
N LEU A 142 -17.49 6.11 3.38
CA LEU A 142 -17.28 5.87 1.97
C LEU A 142 -18.52 5.29 1.31
N THR A 143 -19.41 6.16 0.91
CA THR A 143 -20.63 5.78 0.16
C THR A 143 -20.35 5.50 -1.32
N ARG A 144 -19.12 5.74 -1.79
CA ARG A 144 -18.65 5.53 -3.15
C ARG A 144 -17.15 5.27 -3.12
N PHE A 145 -16.68 4.35 -3.96
CA PHE A 145 -15.26 4.07 -4.19
C PHE A 145 -14.85 4.62 -5.55
N GLU A 146 -13.66 5.20 -5.61
CA GLU A 146 -13.13 5.83 -6.81
C GLU A 146 -12.01 4.96 -7.43
N PRO A 147 -11.87 4.94 -8.77
CA PRO A 147 -10.91 4.04 -9.44
C PRO A 147 -9.44 4.35 -9.14
N TRP A 148 -9.12 5.54 -8.63
CA TRP A 148 -7.76 5.91 -8.23
C TRP A 148 -7.39 5.48 -6.81
N TYR A 149 -8.32 4.95 -6.00
CA TYR A 149 -8.06 4.55 -4.61
C TYR A 149 -6.94 3.50 -4.47
N PRO A 150 -6.83 2.45 -5.31
CA PRO A 150 -5.74 1.48 -5.20
C PRO A 150 -4.35 2.10 -5.36
N LEU A 151 -4.25 3.23 -6.05
CA LEU A 151 -3.01 3.96 -6.26
C LEU A 151 -2.52 4.73 -5.02
N LEU A 152 -3.27 4.74 -3.93
CA LEU A 152 -2.83 5.25 -2.63
C LEU A 152 -1.99 4.24 -1.82
N TRP A 153 -1.88 3.00 -2.28
CA TRP A 153 -1.16 1.94 -1.58
C TRP A 153 0.25 1.76 -2.12
N THR A 154 1.13 1.25 -1.25
CA THR A 154 2.39 0.65 -1.66
C THR A 154 2.21 -0.85 -1.92
N ASP A 155 3.18 -1.49 -2.56
CA ASP A 155 3.25 -2.94 -2.58
C ASP A 155 3.70 -3.45 -1.20
N GLY A 156 2.89 -4.27 -0.61
CA GLY A 156 3.18 -4.87 0.69
C GLY A 156 2.41 -4.25 1.86
N SER A 157 2.62 -4.84 3.03
CA SER A 157 1.94 -4.48 4.28
C SER A 157 2.64 -3.37 5.05
N ILE A 158 3.91 -3.11 4.73
CA ILE A 158 4.77 -2.15 5.44
C ILE A 158 5.24 -1.11 4.43
N GLY A 159 4.91 0.16 4.65
CA GLY A 159 5.42 1.25 3.82
C GLY A 159 6.90 1.53 4.07
N ALA A 160 7.59 2.13 3.10
CA ALA A 160 9.01 2.48 3.23
C ALA A 160 9.32 3.38 4.43
N ILE A 161 8.35 4.19 4.86
CA ILE A 161 8.49 5.02 6.08
C ILE A 161 8.78 4.21 7.34
N SER A 162 8.39 2.94 7.39
CA SER A 162 8.67 2.08 8.56
C SER A 162 10.15 1.84 8.80
N THR A 163 11.01 2.08 7.80
CA THR A 163 12.46 1.98 7.92
C THR A 163 13.11 3.28 8.43
N SER A 164 12.37 4.38 8.46
CA SER A 164 12.82 5.63 9.09
C SER A 164 12.56 5.61 10.60
N ASP A 165 13.35 6.34 11.37
CA ASP A 165 13.16 6.52 12.81
C ASP A 165 12.10 7.58 13.17
N LEU A 166 11.30 8.02 12.18
CA LEU A 166 10.28 9.04 12.37
C LEU A 166 8.95 8.45 12.85
N SER A 167 8.34 9.10 13.81
CA SER A 167 7.04 8.72 14.38
C SER A 167 5.97 9.78 14.12
N VAL A 168 4.70 9.41 14.30
CA VAL A 168 3.58 10.38 14.32
C VAL A 168 3.77 11.40 15.46
N GLY A 169 4.44 11.01 16.57
CA GLY A 169 4.78 11.91 17.66
C GLY A 169 5.76 13.02 17.26
N ASP A 170 6.79 12.68 16.45
CA ASP A 170 7.73 13.67 15.93
C ASP A 170 7.04 14.66 14.99
N LEU A 171 6.15 14.14 14.13
CA LEU A 171 5.32 14.96 13.26
C LEU A 171 4.42 15.91 14.06
N LYS A 172 3.75 15.37 15.09
CA LYS A 172 2.90 16.18 15.99
C LYS A 172 3.70 17.28 16.66
N ALA A 173 4.87 16.97 17.22
CA ALA A 173 5.73 17.97 17.86
C ALA A 173 6.08 19.11 16.91
N PHE A 174 6.40 18.83 15.66
CA PHE A 174 6.72 19.84 14.66
C PHE A 174 5.49 20.69 14.27
N TYR A 175 4.37 20.04 13.89
CA TYR A 175 3.19 20.75 13.35
C TYR A 175 2.28 21.36 14.43
N ALA A 176 2.35 20.92 15.68
CA ALA A 176 1.66 21.55 16.79
C ALA A 176 2.46 22.70 17.42
N GLY A 177 3.75 22.83 17.10
CA GLY A 177 4.64 23.78 17.74
C GLY A 177 4.97 23.43 19.20
N GLU A 178 4.81 22.15 19.56
CA GLU A 178 5.13 21.66 20.91
C GLU A 178 6.63 21.42 21.02
N SER A 179 7.30 22.14 21.92
CA SER A 179 8.70 21.89 22.24
C SER A 179 8.83 20.52 22.90
N LYS A 180 9.57 19.60 22.22
CA LYS A 180 10.07 18.34 22.74
C LYS A 180 9.09 17.55 23.62
N VAL A 181 8.22 16.79 23.01
CA VAL A 181 7.74 15.57 23.66
C VAL A 181 8.94 14.61 23.66
N GLY A 182 9.41 14.24 24.85
CA GLY A 182 10.42 13.20 24.99
C GLY A 182 10.01 11.98 24.18
N ALA A 183 10.99 11.23 23.67
CA ALA A 183 10.79 10.10 22.79
C ALA A 183 9.50 9.35 23.15
N VAL A 184 8.45 9.55 22.37
CA VAL A 184 7.24 8.78 22.52
C VAL A 184 7.64 7.37 22.09
N LYS A 185 7.79 6.48 23.08
CA LYS A 185 7.89 5.05 22.81
C LYS A 185 6.88 4.72 21.71
N LYS A 186 7.30 4.00 20.69
CA LYS A 186 6.41 3.47 19.66
C LYS A 186 5.18 2.90 20.36
N LEU A 187 4.05 3.59 20.26
CA LEU A 187 2.74 3.14 20.75
C LEU A 187 2.18 2.05 19.81
N ASN A 188 3.03 1.17 19.35
CA ASN A 188 2.67 -0.04 18.65
C ASN A 188 2.90 -1.24 19.55
N GLU A 189 2.37 -1.18 20.78
CA GLU A 189 2.36 -2.35 21.67
C GLU A 189 1.40 -3.44 21.19
N ASP A 190 0.50 -3.16 20.24
CA ASP A 190 -0.38 -4.16 19.62
C ASP A 190 0.15 -4.77 18.32
N TYR A 191 1.28 -4.33 17.80
CA TYR A 191 1.99 -5.13 16.80
C TYR A 191 2.74 -6.24 17.54
N GLU A 192 2.06 -7.36 17.78
CA GLU A 192 2.75 -8.63 17.92
C GLU A 192 3.85 -8.65 16.88
N GLN A 193 5.03 -9.13 17.25
CA GLN A 193 6.19 -9.16 16.35
C GLN A 193 5.84 -9.98 15.12
N THR A 194 5.16 -9.34 14.17
CA THR A 194 4.73 -9.95 12.92
C THR A 194 5.97 -10.22 12.10
N GLY A 195 6.28 -11.48 11.94
CA GLY A 195 7.27 -11.98 11.02
C GLY A 195 6.59 -12.83 9.97
N SER A 196 7.37 -13.54 9.18
CA SER A 196 6.87 -14.56 8.26
C SER A 196 8.01 -15.54 7.97
N ASN A 197 7.68 -16.81 7.76
CA ASN A 197 8.63 -17.81 7.33
C ASN A 197 8.29 -18.27 5.92
N GLY A 198 9.31 -18.41 5.08
CA GLY A 198 9.15 -18.98 3.76
C GLY A 198 10.41 -19.68 3.32
N PHE A 199 10.25 -20.79 2.61
CA PHE A 199 11.37 -21.47 2.00
C PHE A 199 10.94 -22.17 0.70
N ALA A 200 11.89 -22.28 -0.20
CA ALA A 200 11.74 -23.04 -1.44
C ALA A 200 12.73 -24.21 -1.43
N ILE A 201 12.26 -25.38 -1.87
CA ILE A 201 13.06 -26.61 -1.95
C ILE A 201 13.20 -26.99 -3.41
N ALA A 202 14.45 -27.15 -3.87
CA ALA A 202 14.72 -27.57 -5.26
C ALA A 202 14.26 -29.02 -5.51
N PRO A 203 13.90 -29.39 -6.75
CA PRO A 203 13.46 -30.74 -7.11
C PRO A 203 14.38 -31.86 -6.65
N LYS A 204 15.70 -31.65 -6.71
CA LYS A 204 16.72 -32.63 -6.32
C LYS A 204 16.69 -33.00 -4.82
N LEU A 205 16.05 -32.18 -4.00
CA LEU A 205 15.88 -32.40 -2.55
C LEU A 205 14.47 -32.83 -2.18
N SER A 206 13.56 -32.88 -3.14
CA SER A 206 12.18 -33.27 -2.94
C SER A 206 11.97 -34.73 -3.36
N LYS A 207 11.28 -35.51 -2.52
CA LYS A 207 10.90 -36.90 -2.86
C LYS A 207 9.97 -36.95 -4.08
N SER A 208 9.19 -35.92 -4.31
CA SER A 208 8.26 -35.83 -5.45
C SER A 208 8.96 -35.50 -6.78
N GLY A 209 10.20 -35.04 -6.73
CA GLY A 209 10.92 -34.51 -7.92
C GLY A 209 10.43 -33.16 -8.42
N TYR A 210 9.53 -32.49 -7.66
CA TYR A 210 9.04 -31.13 -7.96
C TYR A 210 9.62 -30.11 -6.98
N ALA A 211 9.71 -28.85 -7.41
CA ALA A 211 10.00 -27.77 -6.49
C ALA A 211 8.84 -27.61 -5.49
N MET A 212 9.17 -27.27 -4.26
CA MET A 212 8.19 -27.01 -3.19
C MET A 212 8.37 -25.62 -2.64
N LEU A 213 7.27 -24.92 -2.39
CA LEU A 213 7.26 -23.60 -1.73
C LEU A 213 6.44 -23.70 -0.45
N TYR A 214 7.03 -23.27 0.65
CA TYR A 214 6.34 -23.09 1.93
C TYR A 214 6.05 -21.63 2.20
N ILE A 215 4.80 -21.32 2.53
CA ILE A 215 4.29 -19.98 2.79
C ILE A 215 3.70 -19.97 4.21
N ASN A 216 4.28 -19.19 5.12
CA ASN A 216 3.81 -19.10 6.50
C ASN A 216 3.89 -17.65 7.00
N PRO A 217 2.91 -16.80 6.67
CA PRO A 217 2.83 -15.45 7.19
C PRO A 217 2.40 -15.46 8.67
N HIS A 218 3.08 -14.69 9.51
CA HIS A 218 2.68 -14.46 10.90
C HIS A 218 1.97 -13.11 10.96
N THR A 219 0.66 -13.13 10.76
CA THR A 219 -0.20 -11.95 10.75
C THR A 219 -1.40 -12.16 11.66
N THR A 220 -2.11 -11.10 12.01
CA THR A 220 -3.39 -11.23 12.70
C THR A 220 -4.38 -12.04 11.86
N PHE A 221 -5.29 -12.76 12.52
CA PHE A 221 -6.20 -13.73 11.88
C PHE A 221 -6.97 -13.14 10.68
N TYR A 222 -7.47 -11.94 10.78
CA TYR A 222 -8.28 -11.30 9.72
C TYR A 222 -7.49 -10.32 8.85
N PHE A 223 -6.18 -10.44 8.80
CA PHE A 223 -5.36 -9.47 8.07
C PHE A 223 -5.53 -9.57 6.56
N ARG A 224 -5.74 -10.78 6.03
CA ARG A 224 -5.92 -11.07 4.61
C ARG A 224 -6.89 -12.22 4.39
N PRO A 225 -7.84 -12.09 3.44
CA PRO A 225 -8.64 -13.23 2.98
C PRO A 225 -7.89 -14.06 1.95
N GLU A 226 -8.26 -15.35 1.85
CA GLU A 226 -7.89 -16.21 0.75
C GLU A 226 -8.91 -16.11 -0.37
N VAL A 227 -8.43 -16.16 -1.60
CA VAL A 227 -9.26 -16.11 -2.81
C VAL A 227 -8.66 -16.97 -3.93
N HIS A 228 -9.51 -17.44 -4.83
CA HIS A 228 -9.11 -17.97 -6.13
C HIS A 228 -9.70 -17.08 -7.22
N VAL A 229 -8.88 -16.59 -8.15
CA VAL A 229 -9.32 -15.68 -9.20
C VAL A 229 -8.82 -16.17 -10.57
N LYS A 230 -9.75 -16.25 -11.53
CA LYS A 230 -9.50 -16.68 -12.91
C LYS A 230 -10.10 -15.72 -13.92
N SER A 231 -9.49 -15.64 -15.11
CA SER A 231 -10.06 -14.97 -16.27
C SER A 231 -9.77 -15.69 -17.57
N GLY A 232 -10.55 -15.41 -18.60
CA GLY A 232 -10.30 -15.85 -19.97
C GLY A 232 -9.02 -15.25 -20.57
N GLU A 233 -8.43 -14.21 -19.96
CA GLU A 233 -7.19 -13.55 -20.39
C GLU A 233 -5.93 -14.13 -19.69
N GLY A 234 -6.06 -15.32 -19.07
CA GLY A 234 -4.94 -16.09 -18.54
C GLY A 234 -4.58 -15.81 -17.08
N LEU A 235 -5.37 -15.04 -16.35
CA LEU A 235 -5.30 -15.01 -14.90
C LEU A 235 -5.82 -16.36 -14.36
N ASN A 236 -5.09 -16.96 -13.45
CA ASN A 236 -5.52 -18.11 -12.67
C ASN A 236 -4.62 -18.22 -11.43
N ALA A 237 -5.00 -17.58 -10.36
CA ALA A 237 -4.16 -17.48 -9.17
C ALA A 237 -4.96 -17.70 -7.89
N TYR A 238 -4.36 -18.41 -6.95
CA TYR A 238 -4.88 -18.66 -5.60
C TYR A 238 -3.93 -18.09 -4.56
N GLY A 239 -4.47 -17.49 -3.52
CA GLY A 239 -3.69 -17.05 -2.38
C GLY A 239 -4.35 -15.91 -1.62
N ALA A 240 -3.53 -15.23 -0.82
CA ALA A 240 -3.97 -14.15 0.04
C ALA A 240 -3.97 -12.81 -0.69
N VAL A 241 -5.04 -12.03 -0.51
CA VAL A 241 -5.12 -10.62 -0.93
C VAL A 241 -5.12 -9.71 0.29
N THR A 242 -4.65 -8.49 0.14
CA THR A 242 -4.89 -7.45 1.15
C THR A 242 -6.31 -6.91 0.97
N TRP A 243 -7.08 -6.78 2.04
CA TRP A 243 -8.44 -6.26 1.97
C TRP A 243 -8.52 -4.94 1.21
N GLY A 244 -9.29 -4.93 0.15
CA GLY A 244 -9.44 -3.80 -0.75
C GLY A 244 -8.41 -3.76 -1.89
N GLN A 245 -7.54 -4.76 -2.07
CA GLN A 245 -6.65 -4.90 -3.22
C GLN A 245 -7.13 -6.02 -4.17
N PHE A 246 -6.75 -5.93 -5.44
CA PHE A 246 -7.25 -6.82 -6.49
C PHE A 246 -6.17 -7.73 -7.12
N PHE A 247 -5.04 -7.93 -6.44
CA PHE A 247 -3.98 -8.85 -6.86
C PHE A 247 -3.62 -9.82 -5.75
N ILE A 248 -3.13 -10.99 -6.12
CA ILE A 248 -2.65 -11.96 -5.13
C ILE A 248 -1.32 -11.46 -4.54
N TYR A 249 -1.34 -11.13 -3.26
CA TYR A 249 -0.16 -10.65 -2.56
C TYR A 249 0.88 -11.74 -2.38
N GLN A 250 0.46 -12.92 -1.92
CA GLN A 250 1.27 -14.15 -1.86
C GLN A 250 0.38 -15.35 -2.13
N GLY A 251 0.91 -16.32 -2.85
CA GLY A 251 0.14 -17.47 -3.31
C GLY A 251 0.82 -18.18 -4.47
N PHE A 252 0.02 -18.71 -5.36
CA PHE A 252 0.50 -19.45 -6.52
C PHE A 252 -0.47 -19.38 -7.70
N ASN A 253 0.05 -19.68 -8.87
CA ASN A 253 -0.68 -19.91 -10.10
C ASN A 253 -0.21 -21.26 -10.71
N PRO A 254 -0.72 -21.71 -11.86
CA PRO A 254 -0.30 -22.99 -12.46
C PRO A 254 1.20 -23.11 -12.79
N TYR A 255 1.92 -22.01 -12.79
CA TYR A 255 3.31 -21.95 -13.23
C TYR A 255 4.30 -21.73 -12.09
N CYS A 256 3.95 -20.93 -11.10
CA CYS A 256 4.85 -20.55 -10.03
C CYS A 256 4.09 -20.16 -8.75
N GLY A 257 4.84 -20.15 -7.65
CA GLY A 257 4.38 -19.63 -6.37
C GLY A 257 5.38 -18.59 -5.81
N TRP A 258 4.87 -17.67 -5.00
CA TRP A 258 5.63 -16.62 -4.35
C TRP A 258 5.11 -16.34 -2.95
N MET A 259 6.02 -15.98 -2.08
CA MET A 259 5.69 -15.53 -0.73
C MET A 259 6.57 -14.35 -0.34
N HIS A 260 6.05 -13.52 0.54
CA HIS A 260 6.74 -12.35 1.05
C HIS A 260 6.95 -12.46 2.56
N THR A 261 8.15 -12.09 3.00
CA THR A 261 8.44 -11.80 4.40
C THR A 261 8.78 -10.32 4.54
N SER A 262 8.65 -9.76 5.74
CA SER A 262 9.08 -8.38 5.96
C SER A 262 10.58 -8.24 5.74
N SER A 263 10.99 -7.28 4.93
CA SER A 263 12.37 -6.85 4.77
C SER A 263 12.64 -5.70 5.75
N ASN A 264 13.83 -5.71 6.35
CA ASN A 264 14.34 -4.58 7.13
C ASN A 264 15.36 -3.75 6.31
N ALA A 265 15.31 -3.87 4.97
CA ALA A 265 16.15 -3.05 4.11
C ALA A 265 15.82 -1.58 4.37
N ASP A 266 16.85 -0.79 4.64
CA ASP A 266 16.73 0.64 4.85
C ASP A 266 16.59 1.34 3.49
N VAL A 267 15.39 1.83 3.21
CA VAL A 267 15.01 2.44 1.91
C VAL A 267 14.34 3.80 2.07
N ALA A 268 14.37 4.35 3.28
CA ALA A 268 13.82 5.67 3.60
C ALA A 268 14.84 6.48 4.40
N ASP A 269 15.26 7.61 3.85
CA ASP A 269 16.29 8.45 4.44
C ASP A 269 15.76 9.78 4.95
N THR A 270 16.39 10.26 6.01
CA THR A 270 16.08 11.53 6.62
C THR A 270 17.25 12.52 6.44
N TYR A 271 16.90 13.79 6.25
CA TYR A 271 17.86 14.85 5.98
C TYR A 271 17.72 15.97 6.97
N LEU A 272 18.83 16.48 7.50
CA LEU A 272 18.90 17.68 8.32
C LEU A 272 18.92 18.91 7.40
N GLU A 273 17.82 19.64 7.36
CA GLU A 273 17.65 20.84 6.55
C GLU A 273 17.98 22.09 7.36
N LYS A 274 18.94 22.87 6.92
CA LYS A 274 19.32 24.17 7.50
C LYS A 274 18.40 25.24 6.97
N VAL A 275 17.34 25.54 7.73
CA VAL A 275 16.26 26.46 7.31
C VAL A 275 16.56 27.90 7.76
N THR A 276 16.25 28.88 6.91
CA THR A 276 16.36 30.32 7.20
C THR A 276 15.18 31.09 6.64
N THR A 277 14.87 32.23 7.25
CA THR A 277 13.83 33.14 6.73
C THR A 277 14.50 34.35 6.04
N ARG A 278 14.07 34.65 4.81
CA ARG A 278 14.51 35.82 4.04
C ARG A 278 13.29 36.50 3.44
N LYS A 279 13.12 37.78 3.70
CA LYS A 279 11.97 38.59 3.21
C LYS A 279 10.62 37.87 3.46
N ASN A 280 10.41 37.35 4.66
CA ASN A 280 9.22 36.62 5.11
C ASN A 280 8.92 35.31 4.33
N LYS A 281 9.92 34.75 3.65
CA LYS A 281 9.82 33.45 2.98
C LYS A 281 10.84 32.49 3.56
N LEU A 282 10.48 31.21 3.62
CA LEU A 282 11.34 30.13 4.11
C LEU A 282 12.22 29.58 2.99
N TYR A 283 13.50 29.39 3.31
CA TYR A 283 14.50 28.81 2.44
C TYR A 283 15.30 27.77 3.21
N TYR A 284 15.86 26.80 2.51
CA TYR A 284 16.84 25.88 3.05
C TYR A 284 18.16 26.00 2.28
N GLN A 285 19.26 25.79 2.99
CA GLN A 285 20.59 25.81 2.38
C GLN A 285 20.82 24.55 1.56
N TYR A 286 21.38 24.71 0.36
CA TYR A 286 21.85 23.60 -0.48
C TYR A 286 23.11 24.08 -1.22
N GLU A 287 24.24 23.39 -0.95
CA GLU A 287 25.55 23.82 -1.39
C GLU A 287 25.80 25.32 -0.99
N ASN A 288 26.25 26.11 -1.93
CA ASN A 288 26.47 27.56 -1.73
C ASN A 288 25.23 28.41 -2.02
N THR A 289 24.02 27.80 -2.12
CA THR A 289 22.79 28.51 -2.48
C THR A 289 21.67 28.28 -1.45
N PHE A 290 20.58 29.04 -1.63
CA PHE A 290 19.37 28.87 -0.84
C PHE A 290 18.20 28.59 -1.78
N LYS A 291 17.57 27.44 -1.58
CA LYS A 291 16.38 27.01 -2.32
C LYS A 291 15.11 27.36 -1.51
N PRO A 292 14.03 27.80 -2.15
CA PRO A 292 12.78 28.07 -1.45
C PRO A 292 12.13 26.79 -0.94
N ILE A 293 11.58 26.81 0.27
CA ILE A 293 10.71 25.74 0.78
C ILE A 293 9.35 25.89 0.11
N LYS A 294 8.87 24.81 -0.52
CA LYS A 294 7.48 24.69 -0.98
C LYS A 294 6.53 24.61 0.23
N THR A 295 5.40 25.29 0.14
CA THR A 295 4.36 25.22 1.16
C THR A 295 3.01 24.97 0.54
N GLU A 296 2.24 24.05 1.14
CA GLU A 296 0.86 23.74 0.74
C GLU A 296 -0.04 23.72 1.98
N GLU A 297 -1.30 24.11 1.84
CA GLU A 297 -2.29 24.02 2.91
C GLU A 297 -2.98 22.65 2.88
N ILE A 298 -2.99 21.97 4.03
CA ILE A 298 -3.71 20.70 4.22
C ILE A 298 -4.83 20.93 5.22
N GLN A 299 -6.04 20.62 4.81
CA GLN A 299 -7.23 20.67 5.67
C GLN A 299 -7.59 19.25 6.10
N ILE A 300 -7.67 19.01 7.40
CA ILE A 300 -8.09 17.72 7.97
C ILE A 300 -9.37 17.95 8.76
N LYS A 301 -10.39 17.16 8.44
CA LYS A 301 -11.64 17.11 9.20
C LYS A 301 -11.48 16.10 10.32
N TYR A 302 -12.00 16.42 11.50
CA TYR A 302 -12.00 15.50 12.63
C TYR A 302 -13.28 15.64 13.46
N LEU A 303 -13.70 14.54 14.08
CA LEU A 303 -14.88 14.52 14.94
C LEU A 303 -14.52 15.05 16.34
N GLU A 304 -15.31 16.00 16.83
CA GLU A 304 -15.22 16.50 18.21
C GLU A 304 -16.63 16.81 18.72
N ASN A 305 -17.03 16.17 19.82
CA ASN A 305 -18.37 16.31 20.40
C ASN A 305 -19.50 16.12 19.36
N ASP A 306 -19.42 15.03 18.59
CA ASP A 306 -20.34 14.66 17.50
C ASP A 306 -20.46 15.69 16.36
N LYS A 307 -19.51 16.61 16.25
CA LYS A 307 -19.46 17.60 15.18
C LYS A 307 -18.14 17.51 14.42
N LEU A 308 -18.22 17.59 13.10
CA LEU A 308 -17.02 17.69 12.27
C LEU A 308 -16.43 19.10 12.39
N LYS A 309 -15.18 19.16 12.80
CA LYS A 309 -14.33 20.34 12.79
C LYS A 309 -13.28 20.22 11.71
N VAL A 310 -12.65 21.34 11.39
CA VAL A 310 -11.54 21.41 10.41
C VAL A 310 -10.32 21.98 11.11
N LYS A 311 -9.17 21.33 10.94
CA LYS A 311 -7.86 21.87 11.32
C LYS A 311 -7.01 22.07 10.07
N ASN A 312 -6.45 23.26 9.95
CA ASN A 312 -5.57 23.62 8.85
C ASN A 312 -4.12 23.41 9.26
N PHE A 313 -3.35 22.77 8.40
CA PHE A 313 -1.91 22.60 8.55
C PHE A 313 -1.21 23.20 7.34
N LYS A 314 -0.02 23.71 7.56
CA LYS A 314 0.84 24.19 6.49
C LYS A 314 1.97 23.19 6.29
N GLU A 315 1.88 22.41 5.23
CA GLU A 315 2.93 21.49 4.82
C GLU A 315 4.16 22.25 4.32
N TYR A 316 5.33 21.71 4.59
CA TYR A 316 6.62 22.21 4.12
C TYR A 316 7.38 21.10 3.40
N THR A 317 7.93 21.40 2.23
CA THR A 317 8.64 20.41 1.40
C THR A 317 9.92 20.97 0.84
N THR A 318 11.02 20.21 0.95
CA THR A 318 12.29 20.45 0.26
C THR A 318 12.41 19.54 -0.96
N HIS A 319 13.53 19.53 -1.66
CA HIS A 319 13.76 18.59 -2.75
C HIS A 319 14.04 17.16 -2.26
N HIS A 320 14.37 16.97 -0.99
CA HIS A 320 14.48 15.63 -0.40
C HIS A 320 13.11 15.04 -0.03
N GLY A 321 12.11 15.88 0.20
CA GLY A 321 10.76 15.45 0.57
C GLY A 321 10.09 16.35 1.60
N PRO A 322 8.96 15.91 2.17
CA PRO A 322 8.22 16.65 3.17
C PRO A 322 9.00 16.76 4.48
N ILE A 323 8.76 17.85 5.21
CA ILE A 323 9.27 18.03 6.57
C ILE A 323 8.40 17.25 7.54
N MET A 324 9.02 16.35 8.29
CA MET A 324 8.34 15.41 9.20
C MET A 324 8.65 15.66 10.67
N ALA A 325 9.73 16.39 10.98
CA ALA A 325 10.18 16.58 12.36
C ALA A 325 11.12 17.77 12.48
N ILE A 326 11.54 18.08 13.72
CA ILE A 326 12.60 19.03 14.04
C ILE A 326 13.59 18.40 15.02
N LYS A 327 14.88 18.66 14.82
CA LYS A 327 15.95 18.22 15.71
C LYS A 327 16.94 19.37 15.97
N GLY A 328 16.90 19.92 17.18
CA GLY A 328 17.60 21.18 17.47
C GLY A 328 17.05 22.29 16.58
N ASP A 329 17.93 22.97 15.85
CA ASP A 329 17.58 24.08 14.94
C ASP A 329 17.33 23.59 13.50
N ASN A 330 17.54 22.29 13.22
CA ASN A 330 17.36 21.74 11.89
C ASN A 330 15.98 21.09 11.72
N TRP A 331 15.37 21.34 10.58
CA TRP A 331 14.19 20.59 10.16
C TRP A 331 14.60 19.25 9.58
N ILE A 332 13.75 18.23 9.71
CA ILE A 332 13.99 16.91 9.17
C ILE A 332 13.02 16.65 8.04
N SER A 333 13.56 16.52 6.84
CA SER A 333 12.81 16.03 5.69
C SER A 333 12.93 14.50 5.52
N LEU A 334 11.95 13.88 4.89
CA LEU A 334 11.91 12.45 4.63
C LEU A 334 11.89 12.16 3.13
N LYS A 335 12.86 11.39 2.65
CA LYS A 335 12.88 10.80 1.31
C LYS A 335 12.50 9.34 1.40
N SER A 336 11.33 8.98 0.90
CA SER A 336 10.81 7.62 0.95
C SER A 336 10.01 7.28 -0.29
N TYR A 337 9.85 5.98 -0.54
CA TYR A 337 9.06 5.44 -1.63
C TYR A 337 7.80 4.78 -1.06
N ASN A 338 6.83 5.59 -0.66
CA ASN A 338 5.62 5.10 0.01
C ASN A 338 4.47 4.80 -0.94
N ARG A 339 4.54 5.30 -2.16
CA ARG A 339 3.48 5.17 -3.15
C ARG A 339 4.06 5.21 -4.55
N ALA A 340 3.65 4.28 -5.40
CA ALA A 340 3.88 4.37 -6.84
C ALA A 340 2.89 3.51 -7.62
N ALA A 341 2.45 3.99 -8.77
CA ALA A 341 1.68 3.21 -9.73
C ALA A 341 2.39 1.92 -10.16
N LYS A 342 3.73 1.96 -10.25
CA LYS A 342 4.57 0.79 -10.56
C LYS A 342 4.45 -0.33 -9.53
N SER A 343 4.16 -0.05 -8.26
CA SER A 343 3.96 -1.09 -7.23
C SER A 343 2.74 -1.94 -7.55
N LEU A 344 1.67 -1.30 -8.00
CA LEU A 344 0.46 -1.99 -8.41
C LEU A 344 0.67 -2.77 -9.71
N GLU A 345 1.38 -2.18 -10.68
CA GLU A 345 1.78 -2.84 -11.93
C GLU A 345 2.63 -4.08 -11.66
N GLN A 346 3.66 -3.97 -10.84
CA GLN A 346 4.51 -5.10 -10.43
C GLN A 346 3.70 -6.22 -9.80
N SER A 347 2.79 -5.89 -8.89
CA SER A 347 1.95 -6.85 -8.18
C SER A 347 1.00 -7.59 -9.12
N TRP A 348 0.43 -6.88 -10.10
CA TRP A 348 -0.44 -7.49 -11.11
C TRP A 348 0.34 -8.41 -12.05
N ILE A 349 1.45 -7.94 -12.61
CA ILE A 349 2.29 -8.71 -13.53
C ILE A 349 2.81 -9.99 -12.87
N ARG A 350 3.29 -9.90 -11.63
CA ARG A 350 3.77 -11.06 -10.88
C ARG A 350 2.67 -12.09 -10.63
N THR A 351 1.42 -11.67 -10.39
CA THR A 351 0.27 -12.57 -10.22
C THR A 351 0.02 -13.43 -11.46
N LYS A 352 0.35 -12.94 -12.65
CA LYS A 352 0.20 -13.62 -13.95
C LYS A 352 1.50 -14.23 -14.50
N ALA A 353 2.60 -14.20 -13.75
CA ALA A 353 3.89 -14.71 -14.19
C ALA A 353 3.83 -16.20 -14.54
N LYS A 354 4.44 -16.61 -15.67
CA LYS A 354 4.50 -17.98 -16.17
C LYS A 354 5.81 -18.70 -15.80
N GLY A 355 6.47 -18.25 -14.74
CA GLY A 355 7.71 -18.82 -14.26
C GLY A 355 8.75 -17.75 -13.95
N MET A 356 9.97 -18.21 -13.70
CA MET A 356 11.06 -17.35 -13.18
C MET A 356 11.39 -16.15 -14.08
N HIS A 357 11.42 -16.33 -15.40
CA HIS A 357 11.73 -15.25 -16.34
C HIS A 357 10.75 -14.08 -16.22
N ASP A 358 9.45 -14.36 -16.24
CA ASP A 358 8.42 -13.31 -16.13
C ASP A 358 8.44 -12.66 -14.74
N TYR A 359 8.72 -13.46 -13.71
CA TYR A 359 8.80 -12.96 -12.36
C TYR A 359 10.00 -12.02 -12.17
N MET A 360 11.16 -12.34 -12.76
CA MET A 360 12.33 -11.45 -12.79
C MET A 360 12.01 -10.14 -13.50
N ALA A 361 11.32 -10.17 -14.64
CA ALA A 361 10.90 -8.97 -15.34
C ALA A 361 9.96 -8.09 -14.47
N ALA A 362 9.09 -8.70 -13.65
CA ALA A 362 8.30 -7.96 -12.69
C ALA A 362 9.17 -7.33 -11.58
N MET A 363 10.22 -8.02 -11.12
CA MET A 363 11.15 -7.49 -10.12
C MET A 363 11.96 -6.30 -10.65
N ASP A 364 12.27 -6.25 -11.95
CA ASP A 364 13.00 -5.15 -12.60
C ASP A 364 12.22 -3.83 -12.64
N LEU A 365 10.94 -3.83 -12.29
CA LEU A 365 10.17 -2.60 -12.06
C LEU A 365 10.64 -1.82 -10.82
N LYS A 366 11.39 -2.47 -9.91
CA LYS A 366 12.01 -1.87 -8.72
C LYS A 366 11.00 -1.12 -7.84
N ALA A 367 9.86 -1.76 -7.57
CA ALA A 367 8.75 -1.12 -6.86
C ALA A 367 8.41 -1.77 -5.51
N ASN A 368 9.19 -2.77 -5.07
CA ASN A 368 9.03 -3.44 -3.79
C ASN A 368 10.08 -2.96 -2.78
N THR A 369 9.64 -2.18 -1.81
CA THR A 369 10.51 -1.53 -0.82
C THR A 369 10.64 -2.32 0.49
N SER A 370 9.66 -3.17 0.82
CA SER A 370 9.48 -3.66 2.18
C SER A 370 9.45 -5.17 2.32
N ASN A 371 9.58 -5.91 1.22
CA ASN A 371 9.42 -7.36 1.25
C ASN A 371 10.64 -8.10 0.71
N ASN A 372 11.03 -9.15 1.42
CA ASN A 372 11.74 -10.27 0.83
C ASN A 372 10.78 -11.09 -0.01
N THR A 373 11.27 -11.72 -1.06
CA THR A 373 10.48 -12.63 -1.89
C THR A 373 11.13 -13.99 -1.96
N VAL A 374 10.37 -15.05 -1.66
CA VAL A 374 10.75 -16.45 -1.91
C VAL A 374 9.88 -16.97 -3.04
N PHE A 375 10.48 -17.66 -3.99
CA PHE A 375 9.84 -18.09 -5.23
C PHE A 375 10.17 -19.53 -5.58
N ALA A 376 9.22 -20.23 -6.19
CA ALA A 376 9.45 -21.50 -6.87
C ALA A 376 8.57 -21.61 -8.12
N ASP A 377 9.03 -22.33 -9.17
CA ASP A 377 8.24 -22.57 -10.37
C ASP A 377 8.12 -24.06 -10.75
N ASN A 378 7.21 -24.36 -11.67
CA ASN A 378 6.93 -25.72 -12.14
C ASN A 378 8.05 -26.30 -13.06
N LYS A 379 9.05 -25.48 -13.41
CA LYS A 379 10.27 -25.90 -14.12
C LYS A 379 11.38 -26.29 -13.17
N GLY A 380 11.15 -26.17 -11.85
CA GLY A 380 12.09 -26.52 -10.81
C GLY A 380 13.01 -25.40 -10.37
N ASN A 381 12.81 -24.19 -10.86
CA ASN A 381 13.57 -23.03 -10.40
C ASN A 381 13.10 -22.59 -9.00
N ILE A 382 14.07 -22.18 -8.18
CA ILE A 382 13.84 -21.53 -6.90
C ILE A 382 14.63 -20.24 -6.82
N ALA A 383 14.08 -19.22 -6.16
CA ALA A 383 14.74 -17.92 -6.05
C ALA A 383 14.40 -17.20 -4.74
N TYR A 384 15.26 -16.26 -4.40
CA TYR A 384 15.10 -15.30 -3.33
C TYR A 384 15.57 -13.92 -3.75
N TRP A 385 14.83 -12.89 -3.33
CA TRP A 385 15.20 -11.47 -3.44
C TRP A 385 15.02 -10.77 -2.10
N HIS A 386 15.97 -9.93 -1.72
CA HIS A 386 15.88 -9.07 -0.53
C HIS A 386 15.31 -7.68 -0.87
N GLY A 387 14.11 -7.65 -1.43
CA GLY A 387 13.55 -6.45 -2.04
C GLY A 387 14.12 -6.18 -3.44
N ASN A 388 13.68 -5.10 -4.07
CA ASN A 388 14.15 -4.69 -5.39
C ASN A 388 14.25 -3.17 -5.57
N TYR A 389 13.87 -2.39 -4.56
CA TYR A 389 14.07 -0.95 -4.54
C TYR A 389 15.23 -0.64 -3.59
N MET A 390 16.41 -0.40 -4.15
CA MET A 390 17.63 -0.13 -3.37
C MET A 390 18.31 1.12 -3.89
N PRO A 391 18.27 2.24 -3.14
CA PRO A 391 18.94 3.48 -3.52
C PRO A 391 20.47 3.33 -3.57
N ILE A 392 21.12 3.90 -4.58
CA ILE A 392 22.56 4.03 -4.65
C ILE A 392 22.98 5.21 -3.77
N ARG A 393 23.61 4.91 -2.64
CA ARG A 393 24.04 5.86 -1.62
C ARG A 393 25.56 5.90 -1.49
N ASP A 394 26.12 6.98 -0.95
CA ASP A 394 27.52 6.99 -0.56
C ASP A 394 27.69 6.16 0.73
N PHE A 395 28.41 5.04 0.62
CA PHE A 395 28.65 4.11 1.72
C PHE A 395 29.51 4.68 2.87
N LYS A 396 30.17 5.82 2.66
CA LYS A 396 30.94 6.51 3.71
C LYS A 396 30.03 7.21 4.72
N LEU A 397 28.77 7.43 4.38
CA LEU A 397 27.80 8.08 5.24
C LEU A 397 27.00 7.06 6.06
N ASN A 398 26.59 7.47 7.24
CA ASN A 398 25.71 6.66 8.08
C ASN A 398 24.25 6.99 7.82
N TRP A 399 23.63 6.23 6.92
CA TRP A 399 22.25 6.40 6.49
C TRP A 399 21.20 5.94 7.51
N SER A 400 21.61 5.27 8.59
CA SER A 400 20.69 4.97 9.71
C SER A 400 20.36 6.18 10.58
N LYS A 401 20.89 7.35 10.25
CA LYS A 401 20.67 8.62 10.94
C LYS A 401 20.42 9.73 9.92
N PRO A 402 19.76 10.82 10.33
CA PRO A 402 19.60 11.96 9.44
C PRO A 402 20.96 12.46 8.91
N VAL A 403 21.09 12.56 7.59
CA VAL A 403 22.30 13.06 6.90
C VAL A 403 22.18 14.56 6.63
N ASP A 404 23.30 15.25 6.34
CA ASP A 404 23.31 16.69 6.05
C ASP A 404 22.61 16.97 4.70
N GLY A 405 21.41 17.58 4.75
CA GLY A 405 20.63 17.95 3.56
C GLY A 405 21.17 19.16 2.79
N SER A 406 22.25 19.79 3.27
CA SER A 406 22.83 20.95 2.59
C SER A 406 23.89 20.62 1.56
N THR A 407 24.21 19.36 1.32
CA THR A 407 25.28 18.93 0.39
C THR A 407 24.78 17.92 -0.65
N LYS A 408 25.34 18.01 -1.86
CA LYS A 408 25.05 17.04 -2.93
C LYS A 408 25.62 15.64 -2.67
N GLU A 409 26.53 15.47 -1.71
CA GLU A 409 27.13 14.17 -1.36
C GLU A 409 26.09 13.22 -0.76
N THR A 410 24.99 13.76 -0.22
CA THR A 410 23.88 12.98 0.34
C THR A 410 22.77 12.70 -0.67
N GLU A 411 22.94 13.03 -1.94
CA GLU A 411 21.95 12.69 -2.96
C GLU A 411 22.05 11.22 -3.39
N TYR A 412 20.89 10.62 -3.71
CA TYR A 412 20.87 9.33 -4.38
C TYR A 412 21.44 9.43 -5.77
N LYS A 413 22.29 8.48 -6.12
CA LYS A 413 22.86 8.35 -7.47
C LYS A 413 22.02 7.49 -8.41
N GLY A 414 20.79 7.18 -8.03
CA GLY A 414 19.85 6.31 -8.73
C GLY A 414 19.45 5.11 -7.89
N LEU A 415 18.99 4.05 -8.55
CA LEU A 415 18.67 2.75 -7.95
C LEU A 415 19.61 1.69 -8.48
N HIS A 416 20.03 0.78 -7.62
CA HIS A 416 20.71 -0.43 -8.03
C HIS A 416 19.87 -1.26 -9.01
N GLU A 417 20.51 -1.92 -9.95
CA GLU A 417 19.88 -2.97 -10.73
C GLU A 417 19.55 -4.15 -9.82
N VAL A 418 18.47 -4.91 -10.12
CA VAL A 418 18.08 -6.05 -9.28
C VAL A 418 19.20 -7.08 -9.20
N SER A 419 19.99 -7.24 -10.27
CA SER A 419 21.17 -8.08 -10.32
C SER A 419 22.32 -7.64 -9.40
N GLU A 420 22.32 -6.39 -8.93
CA GLU A 420 23.31 -5.84 -7.99
C GLU A 420 22.82 -5.93 -6.53
N THR A 421 21.55 -6.25 -6.31
CA THR A 421 20.96 -6.39 -4.97
C THR A 421 21.15 -7.80 -4.43
N VAL A 422 20.86 -8.01 -3.15
CA VAL A 422 20.93 -9.34 -2.53
C VAL A 422 19.85 -10.26 -3.10
N HIS A 423 20.27 -11.27 -3.84
CA HIS A 423 19.42 -12.29 -4.43
C HIS A 423 20.13 -13.64 -4.55
N VAL A 424 19.35 -14.71 -4.71
CA VAL A 424 19.86 -16.07 -4.94
C VAL A 424 18.98 -16.76 -5.95
N TYR A 425 19.58 -17.38 -6.97
CA TYR A 425 18.92 -18.17 -8.00
C TYR A 425 19.49 -19.57 -8.04
N ASN A 426 18.65 -20.60 -7.97
CA ASN A 426 18.99 -22.01 -8.16
C ASN A 426 20.32 -22.42 -7.47
N PRO A 427 20.49 -22.24 -6.15
CA PRO A 427 21.76 -22.47 -5.49
C PRO A 427 22.22 -23.91 -5.64
N GLU A 428 23.51 -24.11 -5.95
CA GLU A 428 24.09 -25.44 -6.16
C GLU A 428 24.22 -26.25 -4.85
N ASN A 429 24.50 -25.56 -3.76
CA ASN A 429 24.74 -26.18 -2.45
C ASN A 429 23.46 -26.25 -1.62
N ARG A 430 23.20 -27.43 -1.15
CA ARG A 430 22.32 -28.07 -0.16
C ARG A 430 21.65 -27.23 0.92
N SER A 431 21.37 -26.01 0.79
CA SER A 431 20.68 -25.31 1.86
C SER A 431 19.21 -25.16 1.55
N ASN A 432 18.42 -25.74 2.43
CA ASN A 432 17.09 -25.23 2.69
C ASN A 432 17.25 -23.77 3.06
N TYR A 433 16.93 -22.84 2.17
CA TYR A 433 16.90 -21.42 2.53
C TYR A 433 15.63 -21.20 3.33
N SER A 434 15.77 -21.30 4.64
CA SER A 434 14.82 -20.79 5.60
C SER A 434 15.18 -19.32 5.84
N PHE A 435 14.33 -18.42 5.40
CA PHE A 435 14.53 -16.99 5.64
C PHE A 435 13.79 -16.60 6.90
N ASN A 436 14.47 -16.83 8.02
CA ASN A 436 14.01 -16.41 9.31
C ASN A 436 14.51 -14.97 9.58
N ARG A 437 13.73 -14.17 10.30
CA ARG A 437 14.03 -12.80 10.76
C ARG A 437 15.44 -12.67 11.39
N TYR A 438 16.03 -13.74 11.85
CA TYR A 438 17.35 -13.77 12.50
C TYR A 438 18.55 -13.92 11.57
N PHE A 439 18.38 -14.33 10.32
CA PHE A 439 19.52 -14.59 9.42
C PHE A 439 20.00 -13.38 8.64
N PHE A 440 19.19 -12.36 8.45
CA PHE A 440 19.59 -11.12 7.80
C PHE A 440 19.65 -9.92 8.76
N ARG A 441 20.20 -10.11 9.95
CA ARG A 441 21.03 -9.07 10.55
C ARG A 441 22.39 -9.07 9.86
N CYS A 442 22.42 -8.95 8.58
CA CYS A 442 23.57 -8.41 7.92
C CYS A 442 23.60 -6.93 8.28
N SER A 443 24.37 -6.61 9.31
CA SER A 443 24.80 -5.24 9.52
C SER A 443 25.26 -4.74 8.16
N GLN A 444 24.73 -3.62 7.69
CA GLN A 444 25.24 -2.87 6.53
C GLN A 444 26.66 -2.36 6.79
N ARG A 445 27.54 -3.22 7.27
CA ARG A 445 28.95 -2.86 7.52
C ARG A 445 29.87 -3.15 6.34
N HIS A 446 29.37 -3.87 5.30
CA HIS A 446 30.20 -4.19 4.14
C HIS A 446 29.32 -4.42 2.90
N ILE A 447 28.75 -3.38 2.35
CA ILE A 447 28.58 -3.16 0.91
C ILE A 447 28.65 -1.65 0.68
#